data_ab94a2455fd3478e35a23ab22bcb756b
#
_entry.id   ab94a2455fd3478e35a23ab22bcb756b
#
_cell.length_a   1.000
_cell.length_b   1.000
_cell.length_c   1.000
_cell.angle_alpha   90.00
_cell.angle_beta   90.00
_cell.angle_gamma   90.00
#
_symmetry.space_group_name_H-M   'P 1'
#
loop_
_entity.id
_entity.type
_entity.pdbx_description
1 polymer ?
#
loop_
_entity_poly.entity_id
_entity_poly.type
_entity_poly.pdbx_seq_one_letter_code
_entity_poly.pdbx_strand_id
1 'polypeptide(L)'
;MGKAPVEAVNTSLEVLHCLATTAPCSITNLAERLGRPKTTVYYHLRTLEKRGYVIRRGEGYDLSLTPLMLGGQALNRRVPVDVVESNLTRLAREANEVAVFGVEEHGHVVILGVKRPPEFDTEVDPAIGARLPLHASALGKALLSGLPDQQREALLDGYSFEKLTEDTITDEDAFQNVLSSVREGHHAHDHGERDPGVRAVASPVAATEGTPVGGIGVVGPASRLYSDRFTHELPHLVERFAERVEHMFRS
;
A
#
# COMPACT_ATOMS: atom_id res chain seq x y z
N MET A 1 6.23 15.76 11.69
CA MET A 1 6.06 14.67 12.68
C MET A 1 6.49 15.16 14.05
N GLY A 2 5.60 15.04 15.07
CA GLY A 2 5.95 15.37 16.46
C GLY A 2 6.99 14.42 17.03
N LYS A 3 7.71 14.85 18.08
CA LYS A 3 8.71 14.02 18.77
C LYS A 3 8.02 12.79 19.37
N ALA A 4 8.56 11.59 19.13
CA ALA A 4 8.02 10.36 19.69
C ALA A 4 8.05 10.41 21.25
N PRO A 5 6.95 10.01 21.93
CA PRO A 5 6.87 10.07 23.41
C PRO A 5 7.97 9.24 24.10
N VAL A 6 8.39 8.11 23.49
CA VAL A 6 9.42 7.22 24.02
C VAL A 6 10.49 7.01 22.95
N GLU A 7 11.58 7.76 23.05
CA GLU A 7 12.68 7.78 22.07
C GLU A 7 13.32 6.40 21.88
N ALA A 8 13.45 5.60 22.94
CA ALA A 8 14.02 4.26 22.86
C ALA A 8 13.17 3.30 21.99
N VAL A 9 11.84 3.43 22.04
CA VAL A 9 10.94 2.64 21.18
C VAL A 9 11.09 3.09 19.73
N ASN A 10 11.08 4.41 19.49
CA ASN A 10 11.29 4.97 18.16
C ASN A 10 12.59 4.47 17.53
N THR A 11 13.70 4.54 18.25
CA THR A 11 14.99 4.06 17.76
C THR A 11 14.98 2.55 17.44
N SER A 12 14.27 1.73 18.23
CA SER A 12 14.13 0.31 17.93
C SER A 12 13.37 0.06 16.63
N LEU A 13 12.30 0.82 16.38
CA LEU A 13 11.53 0.74 15.14
C LEU A 13 12.34 1.24 13.94
N GLU A 14 13.10 2.34 14.09
CA GLU A 14 14.02 2.83 13.05
C GLU A 14 15.06 1.75 12.66
N VAL A 15 15.62 1.02 13.63
CA VAL A 15 16.55 -0.09 13.38
C VAL A 15 15.86 -1.20 12.57
N LEU A 16 14.64 -1.60 12.93
CA LEU A 16 13.89 -2.62 12.18
C LEU A 16 13.59 -2.17 10.75
N HIS A 17 13.14 -0.93 10.55
CA HIS A 17 12.87 -0.38 9.21
C HIS A 17 14.13 -0.30 8.36
N CYS A 18 15.27 0.11 8.95
CA CYS A 18 16.54 0.15 8.24
C CYS A 18 16.97 -1.25 7.79
N LEU A 19 16.83 -2.25 8.66
CA LEU A 19 17.13 -3.65 8.32
C LEU A 19 16.21 -4.20 7.23
N ALA A 20 14.95 -3.78 7.21
CA ALA A 20 14.01 -4.22 6.18
C ALA A 20 14.44 -3.87 4.75
N THR A 21 15.23 -2.79 4.59
CA THR A 21 15.64 -2.28 3.27
C THR A 21 17.11 -2.54 2.93
N THR A 22 17.95 -2.92 3.92
CA THR A 22 19.41 -2.96 3.75
C THR A 22 20.11 -4.17 4.36
N ALA A 23 19.38 -5.18 4.79
CA ALA A 23 19.95 -6.37 5.42
C ALA A 23 20.70 -7.29 4.41
N PRO A 24 21.73 -8.00 4.86
CA PRO A 24 22.33 -7.93 6.19
C PRO A 24 23.20 -6.66 6.38
N CYS A 25 23.11 -6.02 7.54
CA CYS A 25 23.77 -4.75 7.80
C CYS A 25 24.62 -4.77 9.07
N SER A 26 25.83 -4.20 9.00
CA SER A 26 26.71 -4.09 10.17
C SER A 26 26.23 -3.00 11.14
N ILE A 27 26.65 -3.08 12.42
CA ILE A 27 26.34 -2.03 13.41
C ILE A 27 26.87 -0.66 12.95
N THR A 28 28.02 -0.63 12.28
CA THR A 28 28.62 0.60 11.78
C THR A 28 27.72 1.24 10.74
N ASN A 29 27.30 0.49 9.75
CA ASN A 29 26.44 1.00 8.67
C ASN A 29 25.05 1.42 9.19
N LEU A 30 24.48 0.67 10.14
CA LEU A 30 23.22 1.05 10.80
C LEU A 30 23.37 2.37 11.58
N ALA A 31 24.45 2.52 12.33
CA ALA A 31 24.72 3.74 13.11
C ALA A 31 24.85 4.98 12.18
N GLU A 32 25.56 4.85 11.08
CA GLU A 32 25.74 5.89 10.08
C GLU A 32 24.42 6.27 9.42
N ARG A 33 23.63 5.27 8.95
CA ARG A 33 22.32 5.50 8.30
C ARG A 33 21.30 6.15 9.22
N LEU A 34 21.30 5.75 10.49
CA LEU A 34 20.35 6.26 11.48
C LEU A 34 20.83 7.57 12.15
N GLY A 35 22.06 8.03 11.90
CA GLY A 35 22.65 9.18 12.57
C GLY A 35 22.74 8.99 14.09
N ARG A 36 22.96 7.75 14.56
CA ARG A 36 22.96 7.38 15.98
C ARG A 36 24.32 6.83 16.41
N PRO A 37 24.73 7.01 17.69
CA PRO A 37 25.96 6.39 18.21
C PRO A 37 25.91 4.86 18.08
N LYS A 38 27.04 4.23 17.72
CA LYS A 38 27.17 2.76 17.60
C LYS A 38 26.77 2.02 18.89
N THR A 39 27.09 2.58 20.05
CA THR A 39 26.71 2.02 21.35
C THR A 39 25.19 1.98 21.54
N THR A 40 24.48 3.02 21.13
CA THR A 40 23.00 3.08 21.15
C THR A 40 22.42 2.00 20.26
N VAL A 41 22.83 1.95 18.98
CA VAL A 41 22.36 0.94 18.01
C VAL A 41 22.66 -0.49 18.52
N TYR A 42 23.82 -0.71 19.11
CA TYR A 42 24.19 -2.00 19.71
C TYR A 42 23.19 -2.46 20.77
N TYR A 43 22.81 -1.60 21.72
CA TYR A 43 21.87 -1.98 22.79
C TYR A 43 20.46 -2.26 22.25
N HIS A 44 20.01 -1.51 21.25
CA HIS A 44 18.74 -1.79 20.56
C HIS A 44 18.79 -3.13 19.83
N LEU A 45 19.82 -3.40 19.04
CA LEU A 45 20.02 -4.68 18.36
C LEU A 45 20.04 -5.86 19.32
N ARG A 46 20.77 -5.74 20.45
CA ARG A 46 20.81 -6.80 21.49
C ARG A 46 19.43 -7.07 22.08
N THR A 47 18.63 -6.03 22.31
CA THR A 47 17.27 -6.17 22.80
C THR A 47 16.36 -6.84 21.76
N LEU A 48 16.42 -6.39 20.51
CA LEU A 48 15.65 -6.93 19.39
C LEU A 48 16.05 -8.38 19.08
N GLU A 49 17.34 -8.71 19.11
CA GLU A 49 17.86 -10.08 18.96
C GLU A 49 17.32 -11.00 20.08
N LYS A 50 17.40 -10.56 21.35
CA LYS A 50 16.86 -11.30 22.50
C LYS A 50 15.36 -11.53 22.41
N ARG A 51 14.63 -10.60 21.79
CA ARG A 51 13.18 -10.70 21.54
C ARG A 51 12.82 -11.43 20.25
N GLY A 52 13.81 -11.88 19.48
CA GLY A 52 13.64 -12.63 18.26
C GLY A 52 13.21 -11.81 17.04
N TYR A 53 13.29 -10.48 17.08
CA TYR A 53 12.97 -9.61 15.94
C TYR A 53 14.13 -9.45 14.94
N VAL A 54 15.35 -9.67 15.42
CA VAL A 54 16.59 -9.55 14.65
C VAL A 54 17.39 -10.82 14.81
N ILE A 55 18.10 -11.22 13.77
CA ILE A 55 19.02 -12.36 13.76
C ILE A 55 20.40 -11.91 13.28
N ARG A 56 21.44 -12.68 13.61
CA ARG A 56 22.76 -12.50 13.03
C ARG A 56 22.88 -13.27 11.72
N ARG A 57 23.45 -12.61 10.70
CA ARG A 57 23.86 -13.22 9.44
C ARG A 57 25.28 -12.81 9.09
N GLY A 58 26.21 -13.77 9.19
CA GLY A 58 27.63 -13.47 9.05
C GLY A 58 28.08 -12.43 10.07
N GLU A 59 28.71 -11.36 9.62
CA GLU A 59 29.15 -10.25 10.49
C GLU A 59 28.09 -9.15 10.69
N GLY A 60 26.91 -9.31 10.09
CA GLY A 60 25.82 -8.32 10.15
C GLY A 60 24.59 -8.82 10.89
N TYR A 61 23.59 -7.98 10.89
CA TYR A 61 22.23 -8.22 11.41
C TYR A 61 21.21 -8.19 10.29
N ASP A 62 20.16 -8.98 10.45
CA ASP A 62 19.04 -9.08 9.53
C ASP A 62 17.72 -9.16 10.30
N LEU A 63 16.59 -8.86 9.65
CA LEU A 63 15.28 -9.12 10.22
C LEU A 63 15.06 -10.63 10.40
N SER A 64 14.44 -11.00 11.51
CA SER A 64 13.86 -12.34 11.66
C SER A 64 12.50 -12.45 10.98
N LEU A 65 11.87 -13.62 11.01
CA LEU A 65 10.50 -13.83 10.55
C LEU A 65 9.43 -13.50 11.60
N THR A 66 9.82 -13.06 12.80
CA THR A 66 8.87 -12.68 13.88
C THR A 66 7.88 -11.57 13.47
N PRO A 67 8.28 -10.50 12.75
CA PRO A 67 7.34 -9.49 12.26
C PRO A 67 6.26 -10.05 11.33
N LEU A 68 6.55 -11.11 10.57
CA LEU A 68 5.57 -11.76 9.67
C LEU A 68 4.40 -12.36 10.46
N MET A 69 4.66 -12.95 11.63
CA MET A 69 3.60 -13.48 12.50
C MET A 69 2.64 -12.37 12.94
N LEU A 70 3.17 -11.21 13.36
CA LEU A 70 2.34 -10.08 13.78
C LEU A 70 1.54 -9.51 12.63
N GLY A 71 2.19 -9.29 11.48
CA GLY A 71 1.53 -8.82 10.25
C GLY A 71 0.45 -9.79 9.77
N GLY A 72 0.73 -11.09 9.75
CA GLY A 72 -0.25 -12.12 9.37
C GLY A 72 -1.47 -12.14 10.27
N GLN A 73 -1.29 -12.01 11.60
CA GLN A 73 -2.43 -11.91 12.52
C GLN A 73 -3.25 -10.62 12.31
N ALA A 74 -2.59 -9.50 12.04
CA ALA A 74 -3.28 -8.24 11.75
C ALA A 74 -4.09 -8.35 10.45
N LEU A 75 -3.51 -8.93 9.41
CA LEU A 75 -4.14 -9.15 8.11
C LEU A 75 -5.39 -10.03 8.23
N ASN A 76 -5.28 -11.20 8.88
CA ASN A 76 -6.37 -12.16 9.03
C ASN A 76 -7.58 -11.62 9.84
N ARG A 77 -7.38 -10.57 10.64
CA ARG A 77 -8.47 -9.90 11.36
C ARG A 77 -9.21 -8.86 10.52
N ARG A 78 -8.64 -8.41 9.43
CA ARG A 78 -9.16 -7.27 8.65
C ARG A 78 -9.85 -7.71 7.37
N VAL A 79 -9.32 -8.74 6.71
CA VAL A 79 -9.84 -9.20 5.42
C VAL A 79 -9.84 -10.72 5.34
N PRO A 80 -10.83 -11.34 4.66
CA PRO A 80 -10.81 -12.76 4.33
C PRO A 80 -9.75 -12.99 3.23
N VAL A 81 -8.54 -13.33 3.67
CA VAL A 81 -7.33 -13.41 2.82
C VAL A 81 -7.53 -14.34 1.62
N ASP A 82 -8.15 -15.51 1.84
CA ASP A 82 -8.37 -16.49 0.76
C ASP A 82 -9.26 -15.94 -0.36
N VAL A 83 -10.30 -15.17 0.00
CA VAL A 83 -11.19 -14.51 -0.95
C VAL A 83 -10.42 -13.48 -1.77
N VAL A 84 -9.65 -12.62 -1.11
CA VAL A 84 -8.84 -11.59 -1.76
C VAL A 84 -7.82 -12.24 -2.70
N GLU A 85 -7.04 -13.21 -2.21
CA GLU A 85 -5.97 -13.85 -2.99
C GLU A 85 -6.49 -14.57 -4.23
N SER A 86 -7.62 -15.30 -4.13
CA SER A 86 -8.21 -16.01 -5.26
C SER A 86 -8.68 -15.04 -6.34
N ASN A 87 -9.30 -13.91 -5.97
CA ASN A 87 -9.75 -12.89 -6.90
C ASN A 87 -8.59 -12.12 -7.52
N LEU A 88 -7.56 -11.76 -6.76
CA LEU A 88 -6.34 -11.13 -7.30
C LEU A 88 -5.64 -12.02 -8.31
N THR A 89 -5.55 -13.33 -8.05
CA THR A 89 -4.93 -14.28 -8.98
C THR A 89 -5.66 -14.31 -10.32
N ARG A 90 -7.00 -14.25 -10.29
CA ARG A 90 -7.82 -14.23 -11.52
C ARG A 90 -7.75 -12.89 -12.22
N LEU A 91 -7.84 -11.79 -11.46
CA LEU A 91 -7.71 -10.44 -12.00
C LEU A 91 -6.37 -10.26 -12.71
N ALA A 92 -5.25 -10.67 -12.07
CA ALA A 92 -3.93 -10.57 -12.66
C ALA A 92 -3.80 -11.32 -13.99
N ARG A 93 -4.42 -12.51 -14.09
CA ARG A 93 -4.44 -13.29 -15.34
C ARG A 93 -5.29 -12.63 -16.42
N GLU A 94 -6.51 -12.19 -16.08
CA GLU A 94 -7.44 -11.58 -17.04
C GLU A 94 -6.93 -10.21 -17.52
N ALA A 95 -6.40 -9.40 -16.60
CA ALA A 95 -5.80 -8.11 -16.94
C ALA A 95 -4.44 -8.23 -17.64
N ASN A 96 -3.73 -9.33 -17.45
CA ASN A 96 -2.30 -9.47 -17.79
C ASN A 96 -1.45 -8.32 -17.21
N GLU A 97 -1.77 -7.90 -15.96
CA GLU A 97 -1.10 -6.85 -15.19
C GLU A 97 -1.00 -7.28 -13.70
N VAL A 98 -0.21 -6.55 -12.92
CA VAL A 98 -0.14 -6.79 -11.48
C VAL A 98 -1.45 -6.38 -10.82
N ALA A 99 -2.12 -7.33 -10.16
CA ALA A 99 -3.32 -7.08 -9.37
C ALA A 99 -2.95 -6.80 -7.91
N VAL A 100 -3.60 -5.80 -7.33
CA VAL A 100 -3.35 -5.32 -5.96
C VAL A 100 -4.65 -5.18 -5.18
N PHE A 101 -4.56 -5.40 -3.88
CA PHE A 101 -5.60 -5.09 -2.91
C PHE A 101 -5.01 -4.28 -1.77
N GLY A 102 -5.68 -3.23 -1.35
CA GLY A 102 -5.23 -2.36 -0.27
C GLY A 102 -6.38 -1.86 0.59
N VAL A 103 -6.04 -1.42 1.80
CA VAL A 103 -6.97 -0.81 2.75
C VAL A 103 -6.44 0.54 3.20
N GLU A 104 -7.31 1.40 3.70
CA GLU A 104 -6.90 2.64 4.35
C GLU A 104 -6.38 2.34 5.77
N GLU A 105 -5.24 2.93 6.13
CA GLU A 105 -4.71 2.94 7.49
C GLU A 105 -3.86 4.19 7.74
N HIS A 106 -4.29 5.02 8.71
CA HIS A 106 -3.58 6.24 9.11
C HIS A 106 -3.26 7.20 7.95
N GLY A 107 -4.26 7.48 7.11
CA GLY A 107 -4.13 8.42 5.99
C GLY A 107 -3.31 7.91 4.81
N HIS A 108 -3.14 6.58 4.70
CA HIS A 108 -2.45 5.93 3.59
C HIS A 108 -3.21 4.69 3.13
N VAL A 109 -2.97 4.28 1.90
CA VAL A 109 -3.30 2.92 1.47
C VAL A 109 -2.19 1.99 1.93
N VAL A 110 -2.53 0.89 2.60
CA VAL A 110 -1.60 -0.21 2.89
C VAL A 110 -1.93 -1.37 1.95
N ILE A 111 -0.94 -1.81 1.16
CA ILE A 111 -1.10 -2.95 0.26
C ILE A 111 -1.13 -4.25 1.08
N LEU A 112 -2.20 -4.99 0.96
CA LEU A 112 -2.40 -6.27 1.66
C LEU A 112 -2.29 -7.50 0.76
N GLY A 113 -2.47 -7.33 -0.56
CA GLY A 113 -2.39 -8.41 -1.52
C GLY A 113 -1.79 -7.96 -2.84
N VAL A 114 -0.94 -8.81 -3.42
CA VAL A 114 -0.30 -8.61 -4.72
C VAL A 114 -0.29 -9.94 -5.46
N LYS A 115 -0.74 -9.97 -6.70
CA LYS A 115 -0.58 -11.12 -7.60
C LYS A 115 -0.11 -10.65 -8.98
N ARG A 116 0.82 -11.41 -9.55
CA ARG A 116 1.39 -11.17 -10.88
C ARG A 116 0.86 -12.18 -11.87
N PRO A 117 0.67 -11.82 -13.14
CA PRO A 117 0.40 -12.80 -14.18
C PRO A 117 1.61 -13.73 -14.40
N PRO A 118 1.39 -14.98 -14.91
CA PRO A 118 2.44 -16.00 -14.96
C PRO A 118 3.68 -15.65 -15.80
N GLU A 119 3.51 -14.86 -16.85
CA GLU A 119 4.59 -14.52 -17.81
C GLU A 119 4.80 -13.01 -17.83
N PHE A 120 5.07 -12.43 -16.66
CA PHE A 120 5.12 -10.98 -16.52
C PHE A 120 6.53 -10.51 -16.14
N ASP A 121 7.16 -9.83 -17.07
CA ASP A 121 8.40 -9.08 -16.85
C ASP A 121 8.07 -7.59 -16.72
N THR A 122 8.17 -7.06 -15.51
CA THR A 122 7.96 -5.64 -15.23
C THR A 122 8.77 -5.19 -14.02
N GLU A 123 9.24 -3.95 -14.07
CA GLU A 123 9.85 -3.27 -12.93
C GLU A 123 8.81 -2.77 -11.91
N VAL A 124 7.50 -2.79 -12.27
CA VAL A 124 6.43 -2.39 -11.37
C VAL A 124 6.15 -3.53 -10.39
N ASP A 125 6.67 -3.41 -9.19
CA ASP A 125 6.62 -4.45 -8.17
C ASP A 125 6.15 -3.90 -6.80
N PRO A 126 4.82 -3.69 -6.63
CA PRO A 126 4.30 -3.28 -5.33
C PRO A 126 4.54 -4.35 -4.28
N ALA A 127 5.01 -3.96 -3.10
CA ALA A 127 5.25 -4.86 -1.99
C ALA A 127 4.06 -4.91 -1.03
N ILE A 128 3.76 -6.09 -0.46
CA ILE A 128 2.82 -6.21 0.66
C ILE A 128 3.36 -5.41 1.85
N GLY A 129 2.49 -4.62 2.48
CA GLY A 129 2.86 -3.68 3.55
C GLY A 129 3.32 -2.31 3.04
N ALA A 130 3.50 -2.11 1.72
CA ALA A 130 3.81 -0.78 1.18
C ALA A 130 2.68 0.20 1.46
N ARG A 131 3.06 1.45 1.77
CA ARG A 131 2.14 2.56 2.04
C ARG A 131 2.12 3.50 0.83
N LEU A 132 0.93 3.77 0.32
CA LEU A 132 0.73 4.70 -0.79
C LEU A 132 -0.03 5.94 -0.30
N PRO A 133 0.25 7.12 -0.83
CA PRO A 133 -0.55 8.31 -0.54
C PRO A 133 -1.97 8.14 -1.08
N LEU A 134 -2.96 8.65 -0.33
CA LEU A 134 -4.37 8.55 -0.73
C LEU A 134 -4.65 9.35 -2.01
N HIS A 135 -4.07 10.53 -2.16
CA HIS A 135 -4.35 11.43 -3.28
C HIS A 135 -3.67 11.03 -4.59
N ALA A 136 -2.49 10.41 -4.53
CA ALA A 136 -1.66 10.09 -5.69
C ALA A 136 -1.63 8.57 -5.99
N SER A 137 -2.73 7.88 -5.74
CA SER A 137 -2.88 6.46 -6.10
C SER A 137 -4.32 6.13 -6.47
N ALA A 138 -4.52 5.26 -7.46
CA ALA A 138 -5.86 4.80 -7.84
C ALA A 138 -6.60 4.14 -6.67
N LEU A 139 -5.93 3.28 -5.89
CA LEU A 139 -6.51 2.67 -4.68
C LEU A 139 -6.96 3.71 -3.66
N GLY A 140 -6.17 4.76 -3.41
CA GLY A 140 -6.50 5.80 -2.45
C GLY A 140 -7.72 6.60 -2.88
N LYS A 141 -7.79 7.00 -4.15
CA LYS A 141 -8.94 7.70 -4.71
C LYS A 141 -10.21 6.82 -4.69
N ALA A 142 -10.10 5.55 -5.05
CA ALA A 142 -11.20 4.60 -4.98
C ALA A 142 -11.72 4.44 -3.54
N LEU A 143 -10.83 4.24 -2.55
CA LEU A 143 -11.21 4.14 -1.15
C LEU A 143 -11.91 5.39 -0.64
N LEU A 144 -11.34 6.57 -0.87
CA LEU A 144 -11.90 7.85 -0.42
C LEU A 144 -13.26 8.14 -1.05
N SER A 145 -13.47 7.80 -2.33
CA SER A 145 -14.74 8.03 -3.03
C SER A 145 -15.90 7.24 -2.42
N GLY A 146 -15.62 6.05 -1.89
CA GLY A 146 -16.61 5.19 -1.25
C GLY A 146 -16.90 5.52 0.23
N LEU A 147 -16.08 6.36 0.88
CA LEU A 147 -16.30 6.75 2.28
C LEU A 147 -17.47 7.70 2.44
N PRO A 148 -18.22 7.62 3.57
CA PRO A 148 -19.12 8.67 3.99
C PRO A 148 -18.40 10.02 4.08
N ASP A 149 -19.09 11.11 3.74
CA ASP A 149 -18.49 12.45 3.65
C ASP A 149 -17.75 12.85 4.94
N GLN A 150 -18.35 12.65 6.10
CA GLN A 150 -17.73 12.96 7.39
C GLN A 150 -16.42 12.20 7.64
N GLN A 151 -16.33 10.92 7.23
CA GLN A 151 -15.12 10.12 7.39
C GLN A 151 -14.03 10.58 6.41
N ARG A 152 -14.42 10.90 5.18
CA ARG A 152 -13.52 11.41 4.14
C ARG A 152 -12.93 12.76 4.55
N GLU A 153 -13.78 13.69 5.02
CA GLU A 153 -13.34 14.99 5.53
C GLU A 153 -12.37 14.85 6.70
N ALA A 154 -12.66 13.95 7.65
CA ALA A 154 -11.77 13.70 8.79
C ALA A 154 -10.40 13.12 8.38
N LEU A 155 -10.33 12.33 7.30
CA LEU A 155 -9.07 11.82 6.77
C LEU A 155 -8.27 12.87 6.00
N LEU A 156 -8.97 13.83 5.40
CA LEU A 156 -8.36 14.90 4.61
C LEU A 156 -8.06 16.15 5.44
N ASP A 157 -8.58 16.25 6.67
CA ASP A 157 -8.28 17.38 7.57
C ASP A 157 -6.78 17.40 7.91
N GLY A 158 -6.09 18.44 7.45
CA GLY A 158 -4.64 18.58 7.57
C GLY A 158 -3.82 17.61 6.73
N TYR A 159 -4.45 16.92 5.76
CA TYR A 159 -3.75 16.02 4.85
C TYR A 159 -2.82 16.81 3.90
N SER A 160 -1.62 16.27 3.68
CA SER A 160 -0.64 16.89 2.79
C SER A 160 -0.77 16.33 1.36
N PHE A 161 -1.15 17.17 0.43
CA PHE A 161 -1.15 16.87 -1.01
C PHE A 161 0.26 17.08 -1.58
N GLU A 162 1.21 16.24 -1.15
CA GLU A 162 2.61 16.34 -1.55
C GLU A 162 2.76 16.11 -3.06
N LYS A 163 3.47 17.00 -3.75
CA LYS A 163 3.79 16.83 -5.16
C LYS A 163 4.87 15.77 -5.35
N LEU A 164 4.54 14.65 -5.97
CA LEU A 164 5.45 13.54 -6.24
C LEU A 164 5.93 13.53 -7.69
N THR A 165 5.05 13.90 -8.62
CA THR A 165 5.32 14.03 -10.06
C THR A 165 4.70 15.32 -10.60
N GLU A 166 4.87 15.59 -11.88
CA GLU A 166 4.17 16.72 -12.53
C GLU A 166 2.65 16.48 -12.65
N ASP A 167 2.22 15.21 -12.66
CA ASP A 167 0.81 14.81 -12.80
C ASP A 167 0.10 14.69 -11.43
N THR A 168 0.80 14.85 -10.31
CA THR A 168 0.21 14.76 -8.96
C THR A 168 -0.81 15.87 -8.74
N ILE A 169 -2.02 15.51 -8.31
CA ILE A 169 -3.05 16.47 -7.90
C ILE A 169 -2.67 17.03 -6.53
N THR A 170 -2.37 18.33 -6.48
CA THR A 170 -1.94 19.03 -5.25
C THR A 170 -2.97 20.02 -4.71
N ASP A 171 -4.02 20.26 -5.47
CA ASP A 171 -5.14 21.15 -5.10
C ASP A 171 -6.30 20.32 -4.55
N GLU A 172 -6.79 20.68 -3.35
CA GLU A 172 -7.83 19.94 -2.67
C GLU A 172 -9.18 20.01 -3.40
N ASP A 173 -9.55 21.16 -3.97
CA ASP A 173 -10.81 21.31 -4.70
C ASP A 173 -10.79 20.49 -5.99
N ALA A 174 -9.67 20.49 -6.71
CA ALA A 174 -9.47 19.64 -7.88
C ALA A 174 -9.56 18.15 -7.50
N PHE A 175 -9.00 17.77 -6.36
CA PHE A 175 -9.06 16.41 -5.85
C PHE A 175 -10.49 15.98 -5.48
N GLN A 176 -11.29 16.86 -4.84
CA GLN A 176 -12.69 16.59 -4.52
C GLN A 176 -13.53 16.36 -5.80
N ASN A 177 -13.25 17.11 -6.86
CA ASN A 177 -13.91 16.90 -8.16
C ASN A 177 -13.57 15.52 -8.76
N VAL A 178 -12.31 15.08 -8.62
CA VAL A 178 -11.91 13.73 -9.04
C VAL A 178 -12.64 12.67 -8.21
N LEU A 179 -12.73 12.81 -6.88
CA LEU A 179 -13.45 11.87 -6.03
C LEU A 179 -14.94 11.78 -6.39
N SER A 180 -15.56 12.89 -6.76
CA SER A 180 -16.94 12.90 -7.25
C SER A 180 -17.11 12.10 -8.52
N SER A 181 -16.22 12.29 -9.50
CA SER A 181 -16.21 11.51 -10.74
C SER A 181 -15.95 10.01 -10.50
N VAL A 182 -15.06 9.67 -9.56
CA VAL A 182 -14.80 8.28 -9.17
C VAL A 182 -16.02 7.64 -8.52
N ARG A 183 -16.77 8.39 -7.71
CA ARG A 183 -18.01 7.90 -7.08
C ARG A 183 -19.08 7.57 -8.13
N GLU A 184 -19.21 8.39 -9.18
CA GLU A 184 -20.15 8.16 -10.28
C GLU A 184 -19.73 7.00 -11.19
N GLY A 185 -18.42 6.91 -11.48
CA GLY A 185 -17.84 5.92 -12.39
C GLY A 185 -17.43 4.61 -11.73
N HIS A 186 -17.48 4.50 -10.38
CA HIS A 186 -17.07 3.33 -9.59
C HIS A 186 -15.61 2.87 -9.75
N HIS A 187 -14.76 3.67 -10.40
CA HIS A 187 -13.34 3.38 -10.57
C HIS A 187 -12.49 4.66 -10.54
N ALA A 188 -11.25 4.51 -10.14
CA ALA A 188 -10.25 5.57 -10.08
C ALA A 188 -9.05 5.23 -10.95
N HIS A 189 -8.43 6.25 -11.52
CA HIS A 189 -7.18 6.15 -12.28
C HIS A 189 -6.02 6.79 -11.52
N ASP A 190 -4.83 6.24 -11.71
CA ASP A 190 -3.54 6.90 -11.44
C ASP A 190 -2.84 7.05 -12.79
N HIS A 191 -2.63 8.29 -13.21
CA HIS A 191 -2.03 8.65 -14.50
C HIS A 191 -0.51 8.85 -14.44
N GLY A 192 0.16 8.30 -13.44
CA GLY A 192 1.58 8.57 -13.15
C GLY A 192 1.76 9.62 -12.07
N GLU A 193 0.75 9.79 -11.22
CA GLU A 193 0.72 10.79 -10.16
C GLU A 193 1.72 10.51 -9.05
N ARG A 194 2.03 9.23 -8.79
CA ARG A 194 3.05 8.79 -7.85
C ARG A 194 4.39 8.50 -8.52
N ASP A 195 4.36 7.89 -9.69
CA ASP A 195 5.52 7.47 -10.48
C ASP A 195 5.20 7.68 -11.97
N PRO A 196 5.94 8.54 -12.69
CA PRO A 196 5.61 8.91 -14.07
C PRO A 196 5.55 7.72 -15.03
N GLY A 197 6.28 6.65 -14.74
CA GLY A 197 6.33 5.42 -15.55
C GLY A 197 5.23 4.42 -15.24
N VAL A 198 4.37 4.68 -14.23
CA VAL A 198 3.39 3.73 -13.70
C VAL A 198 1.99 4.27 -13.82
N ARG A 199 1.05 3.43 -14.23
CA ARG A 199 -0.39 3.72 -14.21
C ARG A 199 -1.16 2.64 -13.43
N ALA A 200 -2.30 3.02 -12.89
CA ALA A 200 -3.16 2.08 -12.18
C ALA A 200 -4.64 2.42 -12.37
N VAL A 201 -5.47 1.39 -12.26
CA VAL A 201 -6.94 1.50 -12.17
C VAL A 201 -7.38 0.73 -10.94
N ALA A 202 -8.30 1.29 -10.15
CA ALA A 202 -8.82 0.65 -8.96
C ALA A 202 -10.29 0.95 -8.74
N SER A 203 -11.01 0.02 -8.10
CA SER A 203 -12.38 0.20 -7.62
C SER A 203 -12.46 -0.04 -6.12
N PRO A 204 -13.34 0.66 -5.41
CA PRO A 204 -13.60 0.38 -4.00
C PRO A 204 -14.25 -1.00 -3.86
N VAL A 205 -14.02 -1.65 -2.73
CA VAL A 205 -14.69 -2.88 -2.31
C VAL A 205 -15.47 -2.56 -1.04
N ALA A 206 -16.80 -2.56 -1.12
CA ALA A 206 -17.67 -2.19 -0.02
C ALA A 206 -18.04 -3.40 0.87
N ALA A 207 -18.26 -3.14 2.16
CA ALA A 207 -18.91 -4.09 3.08
C ALA A 207 -20.45 -3.99 2.98
N THR A 208 -21.13 -4.67 3.88
CA THR A 208 -22.60 -4.81 3.92
C THR A 208 -23.37 -3.48 3.99
N GLU A 209 -22.74 -2.38 4.42
CA GLU A 209 -23.38 -1.06 4.62
C GLU A 209 -22.85 0.01 3.65
N GLY A 210 -22.19 -0.38 2.55
CA GLY A 210 -21.69 0.56 1.56
C GLY A 210 -20.38 1.27 1.93
N THR A 211 -19.84 1.04 3.14
CA THR A 211 -18.53 1.57 3.54
C THR A 211 -17.43 0.68 2.94
N PRO A 212 -16.43 1.24 2.25
CA PRO A 212 -15.36 0.45 1.68
C PRO A 212 -14.51 -0.20 2.77
N VAL A 213 -14.29 -1.50 2.64
CA VAL A 213 -13.37 -2.30 3.47
C VAL A 213 -12.00 -2.40 2.83
N GLY A 214 -11.88 -2.05 1.56
CA GLY A 214 -10.66 -2.09 0.80
C GLY A 214 -10.86 -1.53 -0.61
N GLY A 215 -9.81 -1.63 -1.42
CA GLY A 215 -9.84 -1.36 -2.85
C GLY A 215 -9.09 -2.46 -3.59
N ILE A 216 -9.58 -2.82 -4.77
CA ILE A 216 -8.93 -3.77 -5.68
C ILE A 216 -8.56 -3.05 -6.97
N GLY A 217 -7.43 -3.40 -7.57
CA GLY A 217 -7.01 -2.72 -8.79
C GLY A 217 -5.90 -3.45 -9.53
N VAL A 218 -5.52 -2.87 -10.65
CA VAL A 218 -4.37 -3.29 -11.46
C VAL A 218 -3.39 -2.14 -11.60
N VAL A 219 -2.10 -2.48 -11.65
CA VAL A 219 -1.00 -1.54 -11.82
C VAL A 219 0.00 -2.11 -12.82
N GLY A 220 0.52 -1.24 -13.66
CA GLY A 220 1.50 -1.63 -14.68
C GLY A 220 2.22 -0.44 -15.28
N PRO A 221 3.17 -0.70 -16.20
CA PRO A 221 3.88 0.36 -16.91
C PRO A 221 2.92 1.22 -17.75
N ALA A 222 3.14 2.53 -17.78
CA ALA A 222 2.34 3.45 -18.58
C ALA A 222 2.33 3.10 -20.07
N SER A 223 3.38 2.44 -20.57
CA SER A 223 3.48 1.95 -21.94
C SER A 223 2.51 0.80 -22.27
N ARG A 224 1.94 0.15 -21.27
CA ARG A 224 0.96 -0.95 -21.42
C ARG A 224 -0.46 -0.51 -21.06
N LEU A 225 -0.59 0.42 -20.12
CA LEU A 225 -1.86 0.98 -19.66
C LEU A 225 -2.10 2.30 -20.36
N TYR A 226 -2.67 2.24 -21.59
CA TYR A 226 -2.94 3.43 -22.41
C TYR A 226 -4.20 3.24 -23.26
N SER A 227 -4.69 4.31 -23.87
CA SER A 227 -5.86 4.36 -24.75
C SER A 227 -7.07 3.62 -24.16
N ASP A 228 -7.84 2.95 -24.99
CA ASP A 228 -9.08 2.24 -24.67
C ASP A 228 -8.91 1.20 -23.56
N ARG A 229 -7.76 0.52 -23.54
CA ARG A 229 -7.42 -0.43 -22.48
C ARG A 229 -7.43 0.22 -21.10
N PHE A 230 -6.83 1.41 -20.97
CA PHE A 230 -6.74 2.13 -19.71
C PHE A 230 -8.05 2.82 -19.32
N THR A 231 -8.79 3.36 -20.31
CA THR A 231 -9.99 4.17 -20.06
C THR A 231 -11.30 3.38 -20.02
N HIS A 232 -11.33 2.16 -20.56
CA HIS A 232 -12.54 1.35 -20.62
C HIS A 232 -12.35 -0.12 -20.22
N GLU A 233 -11.41 -0.85 -20.86
CA GLU A 233 -11.29 -2.29 -20.62
C GLU A 233 -10.92 -2.64 -19.17
N LEU A 234 -9.85 -2.02 -18.64
CA LEU A 234 -9.38 -2.28 -17.28
C LEU A 234 -10.37 -1.76 -16.21
N PRO A 235 -10.97 -0.56 -16.34
CA PRO A 235 -12.03 -0.14 -15.42
C PRO A 235 -13.14 -1.16 -15.27
N HIS A 236 -13.79 -1.58 -16.36
CA HIS A 236 -14.86 -2.60 -16.33
C HIS A 236 -14.41 -3.93 -15.73
N LEU A 237 -13.16 -4.32 -15.99
CA LEU A 237 -12.61 -5.55 -15.41
C LEU A 237 -12.45 -5.42 -13.89
N VAL A 238 -11.87 -4.33 -13.42
CA VAL A 238 -11.62 -4.09 -12.00
C VAL A 238 -12.93 -3.94 -11.21
N GLU A 239 -13.92 -3.21 -11.75
CA GLU A 239 -15.27 -3.08 -11.19
C GLU A 239 -15.93 -4.46 -10.98
N ARG A 240 -15.92 -5.31 -12.01
CA ARG A 240 -16.46 -6.66 -11.95
C ARG A 240 -15.80 -7.51 -10.85
N PHE A 241 -14.51 -7.35 -10.64
CA PHE A 241 -13.81 -8.05 -9.56
C PHE A 241 -14.09 -7.43 -8.19
N ALA A 242 -14.27 -6.12 -8.08
CA ALA A 242 -14.70 -5.45 -6.86
C ALA A 242 -16.07 -5.98 -6.40
N GLU A 243 -17.08 -5.96 -7.26
CA GLU A 243 -18.42 -6.51 -7.00
C GLU A 243 -18.37 -7.97 -6.56
N ARG A 244 -17.51 -8.77 -7.19
CA ARG A 244 -17.35 -10.19 -6.84
C ARG A 244 -16.77 -10.37 -5.44
N VAL A 245 -15.76 -9.59 -5.05
CA VAL A 245 -15.17 -9.61 -3.71
C VAL A 245 -16.21 -9.14 -2.68
N GLU A 246 -16.97 -8.08 -2.98
CA GLU A 246 -18.07 -7.61 -2.13
C GLU A 246 -19.12 -8.68 -1.86
N HIS A 247 -19.54 -9.38 -2.91
CA HIS A 247 -20.52 -10.46 -2.77
C HIS A 247 -20.02 -11.57 -1.84
N MET A 248 -18.73 -11.92 -1.95
CA MET A 248 -18.11 -12.94 -1.11
C MET A 248 -17.86 -12.48 0.33
N PHE A 249 -17.76 -11.18 0.58
CA PHE A 249 -17.67 -10.63 1.95
C PHE A 249 -19.02 -10.59 2.66
N ARG A 250 -20.12 -10.65 1.91
CA ARG A 250 -21.51 -10.68 2.45
C ARG A 250 -22.03 -12.09 2.70
N SER A 251 -21.34 -13.11 2.22
CA SER A 251 -21.73 -14.52 2.32
C SER A 251 -21.14 -15.20 3.54
#